data_160f122013b65482cda0c3301050fd68
#
_entry.id   160f122013b65482cda0c3301050fd68
#
_cell.length_a   1.000
_cell.length_b   1.000
_cell.length_c   1.000
_cell.angle_alpha   90.00
_cell.angle_beta   90.00
_cell.angle_gamma   90.00
#
_symmetry.space_group_name_H-M   'P 1'
#
loop_
_entity.id
_entity.type
_entity.pdbx_description
1 polymer ?
#
loop_
_entity_poly.entity_id
_entity_poly.type
_entity_poly.pdbx_seq_one_letter_code
_entity_poly.pdbx_strand_id
1 'polypeptide(L)'
;MTTVADNGVNVQALLDAREVLKGAPEAAQFTWRASSKWQGGVHTTVTVKDYFGLGQEQNHKQQSVFEADHPETFAATDDGITPIEYLLVGLASCLSAGVASVAQNRGIQLRSVEAVVEGAHDIRGILGADSDVRNGFDSVKVTFHIDADASKEDIEALVAQSQKRSAVFDALTNPTDVTVEVA
;
A
#
# COMPACT_ATOMS: atom_id res chain seq x y z
N MET A 1 -37.00 5.35 -3.21
CA MET A 1 -36.20 4.25 -3.78
C MET A 1 -34.84 4.34 -3.12
N THR A 2 -34.49 3.40 -2.27
CA THR A 2 -33.13 3.30 -1.71
C THR A 2 -32.21 2.92 -2.87
N THR A 3 -31.39 3.83 -3.32
CA THR A 3 -30.31 3.55 -4.27
C THR A 3 -29.36 2.54 -3.65
N VAL A 4 -29.11 1.44 -4.36
CA VAL A 4 -28.09 0.47 -3.94
C VAL A 4 -26.73 1.18 -4.05
N ALA A 5 -25.91 1.09 -2.98
CA ALA A 5 -24.59 1.69 -2.99
C ALA A 5 -23.74 1.11 -4.13
N ASP A 6 -23.05 1.98 -4.86
CA ASP A 6 -22.11 1.62 -5.91
C ASP A 6 -20.81 2.43 -5.76
N ASN A 7 -19.79 1.79 -5.17
CA ASN A 7 -18.45 2.35 -4.99
C ASN A 7 -17.45 1.74 -6.02
N GLY A 8 -17.96 1.12 -7.09
CA GLY A 8 -17.14 0.51 -8.14
C GLY A 8 -16.45 -0.81 -7.75
N VAL A 9 -16.83 -1.43 -6.62
CA VAL A 9 -16.22 -2.69 -6.15
C VAL A 9 -17.16 -3.87 -6.39
N ASN A 10 -16.68 -4.88 -7.11
CA ASN A 10 -17.42 -6.15 -7.26
C ASN A 10 -17.23 -7.02 -6.01
N VAL A 11 -18.02 -6.75 -4.98
CA VAL A 11 -17.96 -7.48 -3.70
C VAL A 11 -18.31 -8.94 -3.87
N GLN A 12 -19.28 -9.28 -4.75
CA GLN A 12 -19.65 -10.67 -4.96
C GLN A 12 -18.47 -11.49 -5.47
N ALA A 13 -17.72 -10.99 -6.45
CA ALA A 13 -16.52 -11.66 -6.94
C ALA A 13 -15.43 -11.83 -5.84
N LEU A 14 -15.30 -10.86 -4.93
CA LEU A 14 -14.38 -11.00 -3.78
C LEU A 14 -14.86 -12.08 -2.79
N LEU A 15 -16.15 -12.17 -2.53
CA LEU A 15 -16.71 -13.19 -1.65
C LEU A 15 -16.59 -14.59 -2.28
N ASP A 16 -16.87 -14.71 -3.57
CA ASP A 16 -16.72 -15.97 -4.32
C ASP A 16 -15.26 -16.43 -4.33
N ALA A 17 -14.32 -15.52 -4.61
CA ALA A 17 -12.89 -15.82 -4.55
C ALA A 17 -12.46 -16.29 -3.15
N ARG A 18 -12.97 -15.65 -2.10
CA ARG A 18 -12.71 -16.06 -0.72
C ARG A 18 -13.17 -17.49 -0.44
N GLU A 19 -14.35 -17.88 -0.91
CA GLU A 19 -14.86 -19.24 -0.70
C GLU A 19 -14.05 -20.27 -1.50
N VAL A 20 -13.66 -19.95 -2.74
CA VAL A 20 -12.78 -20.81 -3.55
C VAL A 20 -11.43 -21.02 -2.87
N LEU A 21 -10.78 -19.95 -2.39
CA LEU A 21 -9.45 -20.01 -1.77
C LEU A 21 -9.44 -20.69 -0.39
N LYS A 22 -10.58 -20.79 0.29
CA LYS A 22 -10.70 -21.64 1.50
C LYS A 22 -10.48 -23.13 1.19
N GLY A 23 -10.92 -23.57 0.02
CA GLY A 23 -10.77 -24.96 -0.44
C GLY A 23 -9.46 -25.23 -1.19
N ALA A 24 -8.70 -24.19 -1.55
CA ALA A 24 -7.48 -24.27 -2.35
C ALA A 24 -6.41 -23.30 -1.79
N PRO A 25 -5.86 -23.55 -0.59
CA PRO A 25 -4.91 -22.63 0.07
C PRO A 25 -3.62 -22.45 -0.73
N GLU A 26 -3.21 -23.42 -1.53
CA GLU A 26 -2.06 -23.31 -2.45
C GLU A 26 -2.27 -22.26 -3.54
N ALA A 27 -3.50 -22.09 -4.01
CA ALA A 27 -3.86 -21.05 -4.98
C ALA A 27 -3.87 -19.63 -4.37
N ALA A 28 -3.92 -19.52 -3.03
CA ALA A 28 -3.85 -18.26 -2.33
C ALA A 28 -2.40 -17.75 -2.13
N GLN A 29 -1.41 -18.52 -2.57
CA GLN A 29 -0.01 -18.08 -2.51
C GLN A 29 0.30 -17.12 -3.65
N PHE A 30 0.75 -15.91 -3.30
CA PHE A 30 1.11 -14.88 -4.26
C PHE A 30 2.56 -14.44 -4.04
N THR A 31 3.28 -14.20 -5.13
CA THR A 31 4.60 -13.56 -5.12
C THR A 31 4.55 -12.30 -5.96
N TRP A 32 4.61 -11.16 -5.32
CA TRP A 32 4.68 -9.85 -5.97
C TRP A 32 6.13 -9.51 -6.29
N ARG A 33 6.37 -8.83 -7.42
CA ARG A 33 7.72 -8.52 -7.90
C ARG A 33 7.85 -7.06 -8.29
N ALA A 34 9.00 -6.50 -7.99
CA ALA A 34 9.48 -5.24 -8.54
C ALA A 34 10.95 -5.40 -8.93
N SER A 35 11.35 -4.75 -10.01
CA SER A 35 12.76 -4.73 -10.45
C SER A 35 13.25 -3.30 -10.47
N SER A 36 14.40 -3.03 -9.83
CA SER A 36 15.04 -1.73 -9.82
C SER A 36 16.29 -1.74 -10.68
N LYS A 37 16.52 -0.67 -11.45
CA LYS A 37 17.72 -0.44 -12.23
C LYS A 37 18.30 0.92 -11.86
N TRP A 38 19.56 0.91 -11.42
CA TRP A 38 20.32 2.12 -11.13
C TRP A 38 20.57 2.95 -12.40
N GLN A 39 20.36 4.27 -12.31
CA GLN A 39 20.50 5.21 -13.41
C GLN A 39 21.72 6.16 -13.25
N GLY A 40 22.20 6.30 -12.03
CA GLY A 40 23.31 7.18 -11.66
C GLY A 40 23.04 7.88 -10.33
N GLY A 41 24.07 8.31 -9.60
CA GLY A 41 23.87 8.93 -8.30
C GLY A 41 23.08 8.03 -7.35
N VAL A 42 21.95 8.51 -6.86
CA VAL A 42 20.98 7.77 -6.04
C VAL A 42 19.66 7.50 -6.79
N HIS A 43 19.60 7.87 -8.07
CA HIS A 43 18.43 7.70 -8.93
C HIS A 43 18.30 6.26 -9.42
N THR A 44 17.09 5.71 -9.34
CA THR A 44 16.73 4.40 -9.85
C THR A 44 15.37 4.41 -10.55
N THR A 45 15.26 3.65 -11.64
CA THR A 45 13.97 3.34 -12.28
C THR A 45 13.49 1.98 -11.78
N VAL A 46 12.28 1.93 -11.25
CA VAL A 46 11.64 0.71 -10.74
C VAL A 46 10.49 0.31 -11.63
N THR A 47 10.40 -0.98 -11.98
CA THR A 47 9.32 -1.52 -12.82
C THR A 47 8.54 -2.60 -12.08
N VAL A 48 7.21 -2.61 -12.28
CA VAL A 48 6.29 -3.65 -11.82
C VAL A 48 5.48 -4.13 -13.01
N LYS A 49 5.44 -5.45 -13.27
CA LYS A 49 4.70 -6.01 -14.40
C LYS A 49 4.10 -7.37 -14.10
N ASP A 50 4.91 -8.30 -13.65
CA ASP A 50 4.55 -9.70 -13.45
C ASP A 50 4.47 -10.06 -11.98
N TYR A 51 3.69 -11.08 -11.69
CA TYR A 51 3.56 -11.67 -10.36
C TYR A 51 3.15 -13.14 -10.49
N PHE A 52 3.41 -13.95 -9.48
CA PHE A 52 2.85 -15.28 -9.36
C PHE A 52 1.59 -15.24 -8.51
N GLY A 53 0.54 -15.93 -8.91
CA GLY A 53 -0.70 -16.07 -8.14
C GLY A 53 -1.69 -17.01 -8.79
N LEU A 54 -2.60 -17.58 -8.02
CA LEU A 54 -3.56 -18.58 -8.47
C LEU A 54 -2.88 -19.79 -9.16
N GLY A 55 -1.70 -20.16 -8.66
CA GLY A 55 -0.93 -21.31 -9.15
C GLY A 55 -0.18 -21.09 -10.47
N GLN A 56 -0.11 -19.89 -11.00
CA GLN A 56 0.57 -19.59 -12.26
C GLN A 56 1.14 -18.18 -12.35
N GLU A 57 2.01 -17.95 -13.34
CA GLU A 57 2.52 -16.62 -13.66
C GLU A 57 1.41 -15.73 -14.24
N GLN A 58 1.35 -14.51 -13.77
CA GLN A 58 0.37 -13.49 -14.14
C GLN A 58 1.09 -12.22 -14.60
N ASN A 59 0.38 -11.37 -15.34
CA ASN A 59 0.85 -10.05 -15.74
C ASN A 59 -0.22 -8.99 -15.47
N HIS A 60 0.21 -7.83 -15.00
CA HIS A 60 -0.63 -6.64 -15.07
C HIS A 60 -0.93 -6.27 -16.53
N LYS A 61 -2.07 -5.62 -16.77
CA LYS A 61 -2.45 -5.15 -18.11
C LYS A 61 -1.39 -4.25 -18.74
N GLN A 62 -0.69 -3.48 -17.91
CA GLN A 62 0.38 -2.58 -18.29
C GLN A 62 1.56 -2.71 -17.34
N GLN A 63 2.76 -2.48 -17.83
CA GLN A 63 3.93 -2.27 -16.99
C GLN A 63 3.83 -0.90 -16.33
N SER A 64 4.00 -0.86 -15.01
CA SER A 64 4.16 0.40 -14.28
C SER A 64 5.64 0.72 -14.14
N VAL A 65 5.99 1.99 -14.35
CA VAL A 65 7.36 2.51 -14.20
C VAL A 65 7.33 3.62 -13.18
N PHE A 66 8.27 3.58 -12.24
CA PHE A 66 8.39 4.54 -11.15
C PHE A 66 9.83 5.04 -11.10
N GLU A 67 9.99 6.33 -10.87
CA GLU A 67 11.30 6.95 -10.63
C GLU A 67 11.47 7.18 -9.13
N ALA A 68 12.60 6.75 -8.58
CA ALA A 68 12.97 6.96 -7.19
C ALA A 68 14.31 7.68 -7.10
N ASP A 69 14.31 8.78 -6.37
CA ASP A 69 15.49 9.61 -6.13
C ASP A 69 15.38 10.26 -4.74
N HIS A 70 16.35 11.08 -4.38
CA HIS A 70 16.26 11.89 -3.17
C HIS A 70 16.12 13.37 -3.53
N PRO A 71 15.53 14.20 -2.62
CA PRO A 71 15.46 15.64 -2.80
C PRO A 71 16.85 16.30 -2.91
N GLU A 72 16.93 17.46 -3.55
CA GLU A 72 18.18 18.23 -3.67
C GLU A 72 18.86 18.51 -2.33
N THR A 73 18.10 18.61 -1.23
CA THR A 73 18.62 18.74 0.14
C THR A 73 19.52 17.59 0.58
N PHE A 74 19.44 16.44 -0.10
CA PHE A 74 20.31 15.27 0.11
C PHE A 74 21.36 15.11 -0.98
N ALA A 75 21.70 16.22 -1.68
CA ALA A 75 22.68 16.23 -2.76
C ALA A 75 22.34 15.30 -3.93
N ALA A 76 21.06 15.16 -4.23
CA ALA A 76 20.48 14.41 -5.34
C ALA A 76 19.84 15.34 -6.37
N THR A 77 19.15 14.80 -7.39
CA THR A 77 18.57 15.57 -8.50
C THR A 77 17.07 15.76 -8.41
N ASP A 78 16.40 15.09 -7.46
CA ASP A 78 14.96 15.14 -7.25
C ASP A 78 14.16 14.66 -8.50
N ASP A 79 14.69 13.66 -9.20
CA ASP A 79 14.07 13.09 -10.41
C ASP A 79 12.94 12.09 -10.08
N GLY A 80 12.65 11.85 -8.80
CA GLY A 80 11.61 10.94 -8.33
C GLY A 80 11.31 11.11 -6.84
N ILE A 81 10.25 10.45 -6.36
CA ILE A 81 9.96 10.46 -4.91
C ILE A 81 10.95 9.58 -4.15
N THR A 82 11.17 9.88 -2.87
CA THR A 82 12.13 9.09 -2.09
C THR A 82 11.64 7.64 -1.88
N PRO A 83 12.56 6.66 -1.81
CA PRO A 83 12.18 5.27 -1.55
C PRO A 83 11.30 5.08 -0.33
N ILE A 84 11.48 5.88 0.72
CA ILE A 84 10.67 5.79 1.95
C ILE A 84 9.25 6.33 1.75
N GLU A 85 9.03 7.28 0.84
CA GLU A 85 7.70 7.80 0.50
C GLU A 85 6.85 6.76 -0.23
N TYR A 86 7.46 5.81 -0.97
CA TYR A 86 6.71 4.69 -1.56
C TYR A 86 6.01 3.82 -0.51
N LEU A 87 6.53 3.73 0.71
CA LEU A 87 5.84 3.05 1.82
C LEU A 87 4.56 3.81 2.21
N LEU A 88 4.61 5.15 2.21
CA LEU A 88 3.44 5.99 2.50
C LEU A 88 2.40 5.89 1.37
N VAL A 89 2.84 5.90 0.11
CA VAL A 89 1.99 5.67 -1.07
C VAL A 89 1.29 4.32 -0.99
N GLY A 90 2.04 3.27 -0.68
CA GLY A 90 1.50 1.92 -0.52
C GLY A 90 0.47 1.85 0.61
N LEU A 91 0.75 2.47 1.76
CA LEU A 91 -0.14 2.49 2.90
C LEU A 91 -1.44 3.25 2.60
N ALA A 92 -1.34 4.47 2.03
CA ALA A 92 -2.50 5.27 1.64
C ALA A 92 -3.41 4.52 0.68
N SER A 93 -2.82 3.95 -0.37
CA SER A 93 -3.55 3.21 -1.42
C SER A 93 -4.24 1.96 -0.87
N CYS A 94 -3.53 1.16 -0.05
CA CYS A 94 -4.07 -0.07 0.51
C CYS A 94 -5.23 0.20 1.47
N LEU A 95 -5.09 1.19 2.34
CA LEU A 95 -6.15 1.55 3.30
C LEU A 95 -7.37 2.16 2.60
N SER A 96 -7.20 3.03 1.61
CA SER A 96 -8.30 3.63 0.86
C SER A 96 -9.09 2.58 0.05
N ALA A 97 -8.38 1.66 -0.61
CA ALA A 97 -9.02 0.53 -1.30
C ALA A 97 -9.80 -0.37 -0.34
N GLY A 98 -9.26 -0.59 0.86
CA GLY A 98 -9.93 -1.32 1.93
C GLY A 98 -11.22 -0.64 2.38
N VAL A 99 -11.20 0.68 2.60
CA VAL A 99 -12.40 1.48 2.94
C VAL A 99 -13.47 1.32 1.87
N ALA A 100 -13.13 1.47 0.59
CA ALA A 100 -14.07 1.31 -0.52
C ALA A 100 -14.69 -0.10 -0.56
N SER A 101 -13.87 -1.13 -0.40
CA SER A 101 -14.33 -2.53 -0.40
C SER A 101 -15.28 -2.84 0.78
N VAL A 102 -14.96 -2.34 1.97
CA VAL A 102 -15.80 -2.54 3.16
C VAL A 102 -17.10 -1.75 3.04
N ALA A 103 -17.05 -0.50 2.57
CA ALA A 103 -18.22 0.35 2.36
C ALA A 103 -19.19 -0.30 1.37
N GLN A 104 -18.69 -0.80 0.22
CA GLN A 104 -19.50 -1.52 -0.76
C GLN A 104 -20.18 -2.74 -0.15
N ASN A 105 -19.44 -3.54 0.62
CA ASN A 105 -19.98 -4.75 1.26
C ASN A 105 -21.04 -4.43 2.33
N ARG A 106 -20.97 -3.26 2.95
CA ARG A 106 -21.97 -2.79 3.94
C ARG A 106 -23.11 -1.99 3.34
N GLY A 107 -23.11 -1.75 2.03
CA GLY A 107 -24.12 -0.95 1.34
C GLY A 107 -24.05 0.55 1.68
N ILE A 108 -22.88 1.05 2.07
CA ILE A 108 -22.63 2.45 2.38
C ILE A 108 -22.10 3.13 1.12
N GLN A 109 -22.80 4.16 0.64
CA GLN A 109 -22.34 4.97 -0.49
C GLN A 109 -21.27 5.95 -0.04
N LEU A 110 -20.11 5.86 -0.64
CA LEU A 110 -19.03 6.85 -0.53
C LEU A 110 -19.23 7.96 -1.57
N ARG A 111 -18.95 9.20 -1.19
CA ARG A 111 -18.83 10.36 -2.08
C ARG A 111 -17.39 10.77 -2.28
N SER A 112 -16.59 10.73 -1.21
CA SER A 112 -15.15 10.92 -1.31
C SER A 112 -14.40 10.16 -0.22
N VAL A 113 -13.17 9.77 -0.52
CA VAL A 113 -12.20 9.21 0.43
C VAL A 113 -10.85 9.83 0.13
N GLU A 114 -10.30 10.54 1.08
CA GLU A 114 -8.93 11.04 1.05
C GLU A 114 -8.17 10.52 2.25
N ALA A 115 -6.96 10.02 2.03
CA ALA A 115 -6.05 9.58 3.06
C ALA A 115 -4.77 10.43 3.01
N VAL A 116 -4.54 11.23 4.03
CA VAL A 116 -3.28 11.94 4.24
C VAL A 116 -2.39 11.10 5.13
N VAL A 117 -1.20 10.77 4.65
CA VAL A 117 -0.23 9.92 5.37
C VAL A 117 1.04 10.73 5.62
N GLU A 118 1.43 10.82 6.88
CA GLU A 118 2.61 11.56 7.34
C GLU A 118 3.54 10.59 8.08
N GLY A 119 4.82 10.57 7.70
CA GLY A 119 5.85 9.78 8.35
C GLY A 119 6.93 10.66 8.95
N ALA A 120 7.16 10.58 10.27
CA ALA A 120 8.27 11.24 10.93
C ALA A 120 9.54 10.39 10.83
N HIS A 121 10.66 11.03 10.47
CA HIS A 121 11.93 10.36 10.21
C HIS A 121 13.10 11.22 10.68
N ASP A 122 13.95 10.69 11.55
CA ASP A 122 15.22 11.32 11.92
C ASP A 122 16.34 10.79 11.00
N ILE A 123 16.80 11.61 10.10
CA ILE A 123 17.78 11.23 9.07
C ILE A 123 19.20 10.99 9.59
N ARG A 124 19.51 11.31 10.86
CA ARG A 124 20.83 11.05 11.45
C ARG A 124 21.18 9.57 11.42
N GLY A 125 20.18 8.69 11.53
CA GLY A 125 20.39 7.24 11.44
C GLY A 125 20.95 6.84 10.07
N ILE A 126 20.24 7.12 8.99
CA ILE A 126 20.64 6.74 7.63
C ILE A 126 21.93 7.43 7.16
N LEU A 127 22.24 8.62 7.68
CA LEU A 127 23.50 9.33 7.39
C LEU A 127 24.68 8.81 8.22
N GLY A 128 24.43 7.90 9.16
CA GLY A 128 25.47 7.39 10.07
C GLY A 128 26.00 8.44 11.04
N ALA A 129 25.24 9.49 11.30
CA ALA A 129 25.63 10.58 12.22
C ALA A 129 25.36 10.21 13.68
N ASP A 130 24.43 9.28 13.93
CA ASP A 130 24.09 8.81 15.27
C ASP A 130 23.61 7.36 15.19
N SER A 131 24.40 6.44 15.78
CA SER A 131 24.10 5.00 15.76
C SER A 131 22.90 4.57 16.61
N ASP A 132 22.46 5.42 17.54
CA ASP A 132 21.33 5.14 18.41
C ASP A 132 19.99 5.58 17.78
N VAL A 133 20.06 6.28 16.64
CA VAL A 133 18.89 6.68 15.85
C VAL A 133 18.54 5.59 14.85
N ARG A 134 17.27 5.18 14.83
CA ARG A 134 16.78 4.19 13.86
C ARG A 134 16.78 4.73 12.44
N ASN A 135 16.97 3.84 11.45
CA ASN A 135 16.99 4.20 10.03
C ASN A 135 15.63 4.35 9.36
N GLY A 136 14.55 3.96 10.00
CA GLY A 136 13.20 4.02 9.45
C GLY A 136 12.34 5.09 10.13
N PHE A 137 11.05 5.12 9.81
CA PHE A 137 10.12 6.05 10.45
C PHE A 137 10.07 5.85 11.98
N ASP A 138 10.07 6.96 12.71
CA ASP A 138 9.77 6.98 14.14
C ASP A 138 8.27 6.76 14.39
N SER A 139 7.45 7.36 13.53
CA SER A 139 6.00 7.20 13.54
C SER A 139 5.41 7.44 12.15
N VAL A 140 4.27 6.82 11.89
CA VAL A 140 3.44 7.10 10.71
C VAL A 140 2.02 7.38 11.18
N LYS A 141 1.45 8.49 10.72
CA LYS A 141 0.08 8.89 10.99
C LYS A 141 -0.73 8.88 9.69
N VAL A 142 -1.92 8.28 9.75
CA VAL A 142 -2.89 8.33 8.65
C VAL A 142 -4.12 9.09 9.12
N THR A 143 -4.50 10.12 8.37
CA THR A 143 -5.72 10.90 8.60
C THR A 143 -6.65 10.71 7.41
N PHE A 144 -7.87 10.21 7.67
CA PHE A 144 -8.90 10.07 6.66
C PHE A 144 -9.88 11.24 6.68
N HIS A 145 -10.19 11.74 5.50
CA HIS A 145 -11.33 12.60 5.23
C HIS A 145 -12.31 11.83 4.35
N ILE A 146 -13.44 11.44 4.92
CA ILE A 146 -14.44 10.59 4.25
C ILE A 146 -15.79 11.30 4.25
N ASP A 147 -16.40 11.42 3.08
CA ASP A 147 -17.80 11.80 2.90
C ASP A 147 -18.59 10.58 2.40
N ALA A 148 -19.61 10.17 3.16
CA ALA A 148 -20.39 8.99 2.92
C ALA A 148 -21.81 9.12 3.46
N ASP A 149 -22.73 8.27 2.97
CA ASP A 149 -24.09 8.14 3.51
C ASP A 149 -24.09 7.20 4.75
N ALA A 150 -23.40 7.66 5.81
CA ALA A 150 -23.23 6.89 7.03
C ALA A 150 -22.98 7.79 8.24
N SER A 151 -23.19 7.25 9.44
CA SER A 151 -22.82 7.92 10.68
C SER A 151 -21.29 8.00 10.84
N LYS A 152 -20.82 8.87 11.73
CA LYS A 152 -19.41 8.95 12.07
C LYS A 152 -18.88 7.63 12.60
N GLU A 153 -19.64 6.96 13.42
CA GLU A 153 -19.33 5.65 14.03
C GLU A 153 -19.18 4.56 12.95
N ASP A 154 -20.04 4.58 11.93
CA ASP A 154 -19.94 3.65 10.80
C ASP A 154 -18.68 3.93 9.97
N ILE A 155 -18.35 5.20 9.71
CA ILE A 155 -17.14 5.60 9.01
C ILE A 155 -15.89 5.14 9.79
N GLU A 156 -15.84 5.36 11.09
CA GLU A 156 -14.74 4.87 11.95
C GLU A 156 -14.62 3.34 11.89
N ALA A 157 -15.75 2.63 11.85
CA ALA A 157 -15.77 1.17 11.70
C ALA A 157 -15.32 0.69 10.29
N LEU A 158 -15.55 1.47 9.22
CA LEU A 158 -14.97 1.20 7.90
C LEU A 158 -13.45 1.27 7.93
N VAL A 159 -12.91 2.35 8.50
CA VAL A 159 -11.46 2.58 8.60
C VAL A 159 -10.79 1.48 9.44
N ALA A 160 -11.34 1.17 10.61
CA ALA A 160 -10.83 0.12 11.48
C ALA A 160 -10.80 -1.25 10.79
N GLN A 161 -11.85 -1.58 10.02
CA GLN A 161 -11.91 -2.84 9.28
C GLN A 161 -10.93 -2.86 8.11
N SER A 162 -10.72 -1.74 7.41
CA SER A 162 -9.69 -1.59 6.38
C SER A 162 -8.30 -1.80 6.97
N GLN A 163 -7.96 -1.11 8.05
CA GLN A 163 -6.69 -1.25 8.76
C GLN A 163 -6.41 -2.71 9.13
N LYS A 164 -7.39 -3.38 9.74
CA LYS A 164 -7.26 -4.78 10.18
C LYS A 164 -6.90 -5.76 9.05
N ARG A 165 -7.23 -5.42 7.79
CA ARG A 165 -7.02 -6.28 6.61
C ARG A 165 -6.00 -5.73 5.63
N SER A 166 -5.33 -4.65 5.95
CA SER A 166 -4.33 -4.04 5.07
C SER A 166 -3.02 -4.81 5.15
N ALA A 167 -2.61 -5.40 4.03
CA ALA A 167 -1.32 -6.08 3.92
C ALA A 167 -0.14 -5.11 4.13
N VAL A 168 -0.26 -3.86 3.65
CA VAL A 168 0.80 -2.86 3.83
C VAL A 168 0.88 -2.39 5.28
N PHE A 169 -0.28 -2.20 5.96
CA PHE A 169 -0.29 -1.89 7.39
C PHE A 169 0.37 -3.01 8.20
N ASP A 170 0.03 -4.27 7.89
CA ASP A 170 0.61 -5.44 8.54
C ASP A 170 2.13 -5.48 8.35
N ALA A 171 2.61 -5.32 7.10
CA ALA A 171 4.04 -5.33 6.78
C ALA A 171 4.83 -4.19 7.46
N LEU A 172 4.20 -3.04 7.74
CA LEU A 172 4.84 -1.91 8.42
C LEU A 172 4.83 -2.03 9.95
N THR A 173 3.90 -2.80 10.51
CA THR A 173 3.71 -2.90 11.97
C THR A 173 4.16 -4.22 12.57
N ASN A 174 4.39 -5.23 11.74
CA ASN A 174 4.90 -6.53 12.16
C ASN A 174 6.23 -6.84 11.45
N PRO A 175 7.14 -7.61 12.09
CA PRO A 175 8.36 -8.05 11.43
C PRO A 175 8.07 -8.89 10.19
N THR A 176 8.73 -8.55 9.09
CA THR A 176 8.73 -9.33 7.84
C THR A 176 10.16 -9.81 7.60
N ASP A 177 10.34 -11.10 7.34
CA ASP A 177 11.65 -11.65 7.00
C ASP A 177 12.13 -11.08 5.66
N VAL A 178 13.27 -10.40 5.68
CA VAL A 178 13.89 -9.81 4.50
C VAL A 178 15.28 -10.40 4.31
N THR A 179 15.51 -11.05 3.16
CA THR A 179 16.81 -11.57 2.77
C THR A 179 17.38 -10.74 1.63
N VAL A 180 18.66 -10.37 1.74
CA VAL A 180 19.40 -9.63 0.70
C VAL A 180 20.60 -10.48 0.29
N GLU A 181 20.70 -10.80 -1.01
CA GLU A 181 21.75 -11.65 -1.56
C GLU A 181 22.42 -10.96 -2.77
N VAL A 182 23.67 -11.32 -3.03
CA VAL A 182 24.39 -10.94 -4.24
C VAL A 182 24.52 -12.19 -5.13
N ALA A 183 24.10 -12.07 -6.40
CA ALA A 183 24.13 -13.15 -7.39
C ALA A 183 25.46 -13.17 -8.15
#